data_f842f84361886bb55ec63c3ceafaf8b1
#
_entry.id   f842f84361886bb55ec63c3ceafaf8b1
#
_cell.length_a   1.000
_cell.length_b   1.000
_cell.length_c   1.000
_cell.angle_alpha   90.00
_cell.angle_beta   90.00
_cell.angle_gamma   90.00
#
_symmetry.space_group_name_H-M   'P 1'
#
loop_
_entity.id
_entity.type
_entity.pdbx_description
1 polymer ?
#
loop_
_entity_poly.entity_id
_entity_poly.type
_entity_poly.pdbx_seq_one_letter_code
_entity_poly.pdbx_strand_id
1 'polypeptide(L)'
;MSILFFKPIARKAIWGHTLVKEYFGYDDFEEGIGQSWSFSTQKQASNVCESEPFQGKTLRELWEDHQELFGHPGEPFPVIISLVGPEDDLSIQVHPDKAHAAKLGFPD
;
A
#
# COMPACT_ATOMS: atom_id res chain seq x y z
N MET A 1 4.80 17.87 -16.78
CA MET A 1 4.71 17.00 -15.59
C MET A 1 3.32 16.43 -15.51
N SER A 2 3.21 15.12 -15.34
CA SER A 2 1.92 14.43 -15.23
C SER A 2 1.62 14.10 -13.77
N ILE A 3 0.34 14.16 -13.41
CA ILE A 3 -0.12 13.66 -12.11
C ILE A 3 -0.61 12.23 -12.33
N LEU A 4 -0.12 11.31 -11.52
CA LEU A 4 -0.51 9.91 -11.60
C LEU A 4 -1.42 9.56 -10.42
N PHE A 5 -2.55 8.93 -10.71
CA PHE A 5 -3.51 8.48 -9.72
C PHE A 5 -3.43 6.95 -9.61
N PHE A 6 -3.46 6.43 -8.39
CA PHE A 6 -3.38 5.00 -8.11
C PHE A 6 -4.61 4.54 -7.35
N LYS A 7 -5.09 3.34 -7.70
CA LYS A 7 -6.22 2.74 -7.00
C LYS A 7 -5.79 2.27 -5.62
N PRO A 8 -6.52 2.65 -4.55
CA PRO A 8 -6.21 2.18 -3.20
C PRO A 8 -6.47 0.67 -3.07
N ILE A 9 -5.68 0.01 -2.20
CA ILE A 9 -5.81 -1.41 -1.93
C ILE A 9 -6.43 -1.59 -0.56
N ALA A 10 -7.56 -2.32 -0.50
CA ALA A 10 -8.23 -2.65 0.74
C ALA A 10 -7.50 -3.77 1.49
N ARG A 11 -7.31 -3.58 2.79
CA ARG A 11 -6.69 -4.59 3.68
C ARG A 11 -7.65 -4.94 4.79
N LYS A 12 -8.05 -6.21 4.84
CA LYS A 12 -8.96 -6.71 5.86
C LYS A 12 -8.27 -6.80 7.22
N ALA A 13 -9.04 -6.54 8.28
CA ALA A 13 -8.57 -6.65 9.65
C ALA A 13 -9.75 -6.92 10.57
N ILE A 14 -9.52 -7.70 11.63
CA ILE A 14 -10.58 -8.04 12.59
C ILE A 14 -11.09 -6.81 13.35
N TRP A 15 -10.28 -5.76 13.44
CA TRP A 15 -10.62 -4.48 14.08
C TRP A 15 -11.20 -3.47 13.11
N GLY A 16 -11.36 -3.81 11.82
CA GLY A 16 -11.93 -2.94 10.80
C GLY A 16 -13.35 -3.35 10.46
N HIS A 17 -14.22 -2.36 10.23
CA HIS A 17 -15.61 -2.59 9.84
C HIS A 17 -15.94 -1.77 8.58
N THR A 18 -16.54 -0.60 8.73
CA THR A 18 -16.99 0.22 7.60
C THR A 18 -16.34 1.61 7.55
N LEU A 19 -15.57 1.98 8.58
CA LEU A 19 -15.04 3.34 8.73
C LEU A 19 -14.22 3.80 7.52
N VAL A 20 -13.28 2.97 7.06
CA VAL A 20 -12.43 3.33 5.92
C VAL A 20 -13.27 3.51 4.67
N LYS A 21 -14.18 2.58 4.42
CA LYS A 21 -15.08 2.63 3.26
C LYS A 21 -15.95 3.89 3.26
N GLU A 22 -16.60 4.17 4.36
CA GLU A 22 -17.56 5.27 4.47
C GLU A 22 -16.89 6.63 4.55
N TYR A 23 -15.86 6.75 5.38
CA TYR A 23 -15.19 8.03 5.62
C TYR A 23 -14.46 8.54 4.39
N PHE A 24 -13.79 7.65 3.66
CA PHE A 24 -13.04 8.02 2.47
C PHE A 24 -13.81 7.85 1.16
N GLY A 25 -15.06 7.37 1.22
CA GLY A 25 -15.90 7.23 0.03
C GLY A 25 -15.46 6.12 -0.92
N TYR A 26 -14.84 5.07 -0.41
CA TYR A 26 -14.39 3.93 -1.21
C TYR A 26 -15.53 2.91 -1.40
N ASP A 27 -16.46 3.24 -2.28
CA ASP A 27 -17.70 2.48 -2.46
C ASP A 27 -17.50 1.04 -2.92
N ASP A 28 -16.40 0.75 -3.59
CA ASP A 28 -16.05 -0.59 -4.06
C ASP A 28 -15.34 -1.44 -2.99
N PHE A 29 -15.07 -0.90 -1.81
CA PHE A 29 -14.53 -1.66 -0.70
C PHE A 29 -15.61 -2.50 -0.03
N GLU A 30 -15.22 -3.72 0.38
CA GLU A 30 -16.06 -4.59 1.20
C GLU A 30 -16.04 -4.10 2.66
N GLU A 31 -16.95 -4.62 3.47
CA GLU A 31 -16.90 -4.43 4.91
C GLU A 31 -15.75 -5.24 5.51
N GLY A 32 -15.33 -4.90 6.73
CA GLY A 32 -14.22 -5.56 7.41
C GLY A 32 -12.83 -5.04 7.01
N ILE A 33 -12.78 -3.89 6.36
CA ILE A 33 -11.53 -3.26 5.93
C ILE A 33 -11.02 -2.33 7.02
N GLY A 34 -9.82 -2.59 7.50
CA GLY A 34 -9.17 -1.76 8.52
C GLY A 34 -8.16 -0.77 7.97
N GLN A 35 -7.64 -1.01 6.78
CA GLN A 35 -6.66 -0.14 6.13
C GLN A 35 -6.92 0.00 4.65
N SER A 36 -6.52 1.14 4.11
CA SER A 36 -6.38 1.36 2.68
C SER A 36 -4.91 1.69 2.38
N TRP A 37 -4.26 0.87 1.58
CA TRP A 37 -2.90 1.13 1.14
C TRP A 37 -2.92 2.03 -0.09
N SER A 38 -2.46 3.26 0.06
CA SER A 38 -2.48 4.26 -1.02
C SER A 38 -1.27 4.16 -1.93
N PHE A 39 -0.10 3.88 -1.36
CA PHE A 39 1.13 3.64 -2.12
C PHE A 39 1.87 2.45 -1.54
N SER A 40 2.06 1.41 -2.35
CA SER A 40 2.79 0.21 -1.97
C SER A 40 3.42 -0.44 -3.20
N THR A 41 4.64 -0.92 -3.04
CA THR A 41 5.34 -1.71 -4.06
C THR A 41 5.52 -3.16 -3.63
N GLN A 42 4.82 -3.62 -2.61
CA GLN A 42 4.86 -5.03 -2.20
C GLN A 42 4.39 -5.94 -3.33
N LYS A 43 5.04 -7.09 -3.52
CA LYS A 43 4.74 -7.98 -4.65
C LYS A 43 3.28 -8.38 -4.74
N GLN A 44 2.65 -8.66 -3.59
CA GLN A 44 1.27 -9.09 -3.54
C GLN A 44 0.26 -7.95 -3.46
N ALA A 45 0.71 -6.73 -3.26
CA ALA A 45 -0.17 -5.60 -3.00
C ALA A 45 0.45 -4.29 -3.46
N SER A 46 0.69 -4.18 -4.77
CA SER A 46 1.15 -2.94 -5.38
C SER A 46 -0.01 -2.23 -6.07
N ASN A 47 -0.12 -0.92 -5.85
CA ASN A 47 -1.20 -0.12 -6.40
C ASN A 47 -1.14 -0.05 -7.93
N VAL A 48 -2.31 -0.11 -8.56
CA VAL A 48 -2.43 0.00 -10.02
C VAL A 48 -2.68 1.45 -10.40
N CYS A 49 -1.93 1.93 -11.39
CA CYS A 49 -2.10 3.28 -11.92
C CYS A 49 -3.38 3.37 -12.73
N GLU A 50 -4.17 4.41 -12.49
CA GLU A 50 -5.43 4.69 -13.19
C GLU A 50 -5.31 5.79 -14.23
N SER A 51 -4.13 6.41 -14.35
CA SER A 51 -3.90 7.57 -15.22
C SER A 51 -3.07 7.20 -16.44
N GLU A 52 -3.39 7.80 -17.58
CA GLU A 52 -2.54 7.71 -18.76
C GLU A 52 -1.23 8.49 -18.55
N PRO A 53 -0.11 8.10 -19.15
CA PRO A 53 0.03 7.00 -20.12
C PRO A 53 0.30 5.63 -19.49
N PHE A 54 0.28 5.51 -18.17
CA PHE A 54 0.68 4.29 -17.45
C PHE A 54 -0.49 3.49 -16.88
N GLN A 55 -1.70 3.74 -17.35
CA GLN A 55 -2.89 3.04 -16.88
C GLN A 55 -2.72 1.52 -16.96
N GLY A 56 -3.04 0.83 -15.85
CA GLY A 56 -2.91 -0.62 -15.74
C GLY A 56 -1.57 -1.12 -15.22
N LYS A 57 -0.55 -0.26 -15.13
CA LYS A 57 0.74 -0.63 -14.55
C LYS A 57 0.71 -0.45 -13.04
N THR A 58 1.43 -1.33 -12.32
CA THR A 58 1.55 -1.19 -10.87
C THR A 58 2.61 -0.16 -10.50
N LEU A 59 2.50 0.41 -9.30
CA LEU A 59 3.53 1.31 -8.77
C LEU A 59 4.90 0.61 -8.73
N ARG A 60 4.93 -0.68 -8.41
CA ARG A 60 6.17 -1.47 -8.43
C ARG A 60 6.79 -1.51 -9.83
N GLU A 61 5.98 -1.78 -10.87
CA GLU A 61 6.46 -1.78 -12.25
C GLU A 61 7.00 -0.41 -12.67
N LEU A 62 6.32 0.66 -12.30
CA LEU A 62 6.78 2.02 -12.58
C LEU A 62 8.07 2.35 -11.85
N TRP A 63 8.21 1.91 -10.60
CA TRP A 63 9.43 2.11 -9.83
C TRP A 63 10.62 1.38 -10.44
N GLU A 64 10.42 0.15 -10.92
CA GLU A 64 11.49 -0.65 -11.53
C GLU A 64 11.85 -0.18 -12.95
N ASP A 65 10.85 0.14 -13.77
CA ASP A 65 11.02 0.39 -15.20
C ASP A 65 11.08 1.88 -15.58
N HIS A 66 10.55 2.76 -14.74
CA HIS A 66 10.44 4.20 -15.02
C HIS A 66 10.98 5.04 -13.86
N GLN A 67 12.20 4.74 -13.42
CA GLN A 67 12.83 5.41 -12.28
C GLN A 67 13.03 6.91 -12.50
N GLU A 68 13.07 7.35 -13.73
CA GLU A 68 13.14 8.77 -14.08
C GLU A 68 11.97 9.59 -13.54
N LEU A 69 10.81 8.95 -13.31
CA LEU A 69 9.65 9.61 -12.72
C LEU A 69 9.85 9.96 -11.25
N PHE A 70 10.74 9.26 -10.57
CA PHE A 70 10.93 9.35 -9.12
C PHE A 70 12.26 9.99 -8.72
N GLY A 71 13.20 10.10 -9.65
CA GLY A 71 14.49 10.71 -9.39
C GLY A 71 15.41 9.93 -8.43
N HIS A 72 15.11 8.69 -8.11
CA HIS A 72 15.88 7.85 -7.17
C HIS A 72 16.18 6.47 -7.74
N PRO A 73 16.93 6.38 -8.84
CA PRO A 73 17.22 5.09 -9.45
C PRO A 73 18.05 4.19 -8.55
N GLY A 74 17.74 2.89 -8.57
CA GLY A 74 18.51 1.86 -7.91
C GLY A 74 18.16 1.56 -6.47
N GLU A 75 17.22 2.30 -5.86
CA GLU A 75 16.79 2.05 -4.48
C GLU A 75 15.41 1.39 -4.43
N PRO A 76 15.14 0.53 -3.43
CA PRO A 76 13.77 0.04 -3.20
C PRO A 76 12.83 1.21 -2.83
N PHE A 77 11.56 1.07 -3.16
CA PHE A 77 10.55 2.06 -2.74
C PHE A 77 10.47 2.06 -1.21
N PRO A 78 10.72 3.21 -0.56
CA PRO A 78 11.07 3.23 0.86
C PRO A 78 9.91 3.12 1.84
N VAL A 79 8.67 3.29 1.40
CA VAL A 79 7.53 3.43 2.32
C VAL A 79 6.28 2.74 1.79
N ILE A 80 5.37 2.44 2.71
CA ILE A 80 3.97 2.14 2.41
C ILE A 80 3.16 3.27 3.04
N ILE A 81 2.32 3.93 2.24
CA ILE A 81 1.42 4.97 2.74
C ILE A 81 0.04 4.37 2.87
N SER A 82 -0.52 4.40 4.06
CA SER A 82 -1.82 3.81 4.34
C SER A 82 -2.71 4.73 5.17
N LEU A 83 -4.01 4.51 5.01
CA LEU A 83 -5.04 5.09 5.87
C LEU A 83 -5.54 3.98 6.79
N VAL A 84 -5.53 4.22 8.09
CA VAL A 84 -5.90 3.21 9.10
C VAL A 84 -7.18 3.66 9.78
N GLY A 85 -8.19 2.77 9.79
CA GLY A 85 -9.49 3.05 10.39
C GLY A 85 -9.91 1.97 11.39
N PRO A 86 -9.29 1.92 12.58
CA PRO A 86 -9.68 0.92 13.58
C PRO A 86 -10.99 1.32 14.25
N GLU A 87 -11.87 0.34 14.41
CA GLU A 87 -13.12 0.48 15.14
C GLU A 87 -13.14 -0.42 16.40
N ASP A 88 -12.14 -1.30 16.51
CA ASP A 88 -11.85 -2.13 17.67
C ASP A 88 -10.38 -1.98 18.02
N ASP A 89 -9.95 -2.56 19.14
CA ASP A 89 -8.57 -2.50 19.56
C ASP A 89 -7.64 -3.21 18.57
N LEU A 90 -6.53 -2.56 18.25
CA LEU A 90 -5.48 -3.16 17.45
C LEU A 90 -4.65 -4.13 18.30
N SER A 91 -4.07 -5.13 17.65
CA SER A 91 -3.12 -6.01 18.30
C SER A 91 -1.85 -5.26 18.70
N ILE A 92 -1.23 -5.69 19.80
CA ILE A 92 0.08 -5.18 20.20
C ILE A 92 1.12 -5.93 19.38
N GLN A 93 1.93 -5.21 18.63
CA GLN A 93 2.90 -5.81 17.72
C GLN A 93 4.29 -5.21 17.93
N VAL A 94 5.29 -6.06 17.77
CA VAL A 94 6.70 -5.63 17.72
C VAL A 94 7.19 -5.81 16.30
N HIS A 95 7.70 -4.72 15.73
CA HIS A 95 8.26 -4.77 14.37
C HIS A 95 9.77 -5.05 14.50
N PRO A 96 10.26 -6.17 13.94
CA PRO A 96 11.67 -6.49 14.02
C PRO A 96 12.51 -5.57 13.15
N ASP A 97 13.75 -5.35 13.56
CA ASP A 97 14.72 -4.70 12.68
C ASP A 97 15.11 -5.67 11.54
N LYS A 98 15.93 -5.20 10.62
CA LYS A 98 16.31 -5.98 9.44
C LYS A 98 17.00 -7.29 9.80
N ALA A 99 17.89 -7.27 10.77
CA ALA A 99 18.64 -8.46 11.20
C ALA A 99 17.72 -9.50 11.88
N HIS A 100 16.81 -9.06 12.74
CA HIS A 100 15.84 -9.96 13.40
C HIS A 100 14.80 -10.49 12.41
N ALA A 101 14.37 -9.66 11.46
CA ALA A 101 13.44 -10.10 10.42
C ALA A 101 14.04 -11.23 9.58
N ALA A 102 15.32 -11.14 9.24
CA ALA A 102 16.04 -12.18 8.51
C ALA A 102 16.11 -13.49 9.29
N LYS A 103 16.36 -13.42 10.61
CA LYS A 103 16.39 -14.62 11.49
C LYS A 103 15.05 -15.30 11.58
N LEU A 104 13.96 -14.54 11.52
CA LEU A 104 12.59 -15.04 11.58
C LEU A 104 12.05 -15.49 10.22
N GLY A 105 12.81 -15.29 9.15
CA GLY A 105 12.41 -15.68 7.81
C GLY A 105 11.47 -14.70 7.13
N PHE A 106 11.37 -13.47 7.61
CA PHE A 106 10.56 -12.42 6.96
C PHE A 106 11.37 -11.72 5.86
N PRO A 107 10.73 -11.34 4.76
CA PRO A 107 11.38 -10.53 3.72
C PRO A 107 11.64 -9.10 4.22
N ASP A 108 12.58 -8.44 3.57
CA ASP A 108 12.88 -7.01 3.81
C ASP A 108 11.70 -6.11 3.48
#